data_3f1e4bcdd5078c85128add44acefb339
#
_entry.id   3f1e4bcdd5078c85128add44acefb339
#
_cell.length_a   1.000
_cell.length_b   1.000
_cell.length_c   1.000
_cell.angle_alpha   90.00
_cell.angle_beta   90.00
_cell.angle_gamma   90.00
#
_symmetry.space_group_name_H-M   'P 1'
#
loop_
_entity.id
_entity.type
_entity.pdbx_description
1 polymer ?
#
loop_
_entity_poly.entity_id
_entity_poly.type
_entity_poly.pdbx_seq_one_letter_code
_entity_poly.pdbx_strand_id
1 'polypeptide(L)'
;MNRDIFIRNLTRDTIEMSPRGRSANELTPEEFEKSYESFFDMIFGIAVADISSLSGYGEFDGNNTAPYNTLEEFIHDEIISEKTEGYWKNWTQMFGTTFLQKDYYYEIAEKALKYAPFCEGRRFLVNNNTFFCNMIVDDAGKVHCTDWGRAGIMDFMMDFAILDLNKPYLLVPEKLSAYAKAKNIVIEDFRERFLCMAYFKGIATLRWHASIDDLESCESIVRSINALEERMSRL
;
A
#
# COMPACT_ATOMS: atom_id res chain seq x y z
N MET A 1 9.77 14.64 16.81
CA MET A 1 9.88 13.67 15.71
C MET A 1 11.04 14.09 14.85
N ASN A 2 12.07 13.27 14.73
CA ASN A 2 13.32 13.73 14.10
C ASN A 2 13.15 13.67 12.58
N ARG A 3 12.86 14.81 11.96
CA ARG A 3 12.71 14.97 10.50
C ARG A 3 13.97 14.61 9.71
N ASP A 4 15.11 14.50 10.40
CA ASP A 4 16.42 14.31 9.78
C ASP A 4 16.73 12.88 9.35
N ILE A 5 15.94 11.87 9.79
CA ILE A 5 16.22 10.46 9.50
C ILE A 5 15.83 10.13 8.06
N PHE A 6 14.84 10.80 7.50
CA PHE A 6 14.20 10.40 6.25
C PHE A 6 14.89 10.86 4.98
N ILE A 7 15.54 12.02 5.00
CA ILE A 7 16.03 12.69 3.77
C ILE A 7 17.54 12.52 3.58
N ARG A 8 18.31 12.24 4.63
CA ARG A 8 19.78 12.19 4.55
C ARG A 8 20.38 10.88 4.08
N ASN A 9 19.65 9.79 4.03
CA ASN A 9 20.20 8.44 3.92
C ASN A 9 19.76 7.63 2.70
N LEU A 10 19.39 8.28 1.61
CA LEU A 10 19.27 7.63 0.29
C LEU A 10 20.64 7.35 -0.38
N THR A 11 21.75 7.56 0.31
CA THR A 11 23.07 7.15 -0.18
C THR A 11 23.41 5.75 0.34
N ARG A 12 24.03 4.97 -0.52
CA ARG A 12 24.38 3.55 -0.37
C ARG A 12 25.19 3.18 0.89
N ASP A 13 25.61 4.15 1.69
CA ASP A 13 26.57 4.01 2.77
C ASP A 13 26.00 4.22 4.18
N THR A 14 24.71 4.41 4.34
CA THR A 14 24.08 4.54 5.65
C THR A 14 23.14 3.38 5.92
N ILE A 15 23.68 2.31 6.46
CA ILE A 15 22.91 1.34 7.23
C ILE A 15 22.69 1.98 8.60
N GLU A 16 21.70 2.84 8.73
CA GLU A 16 21.25 3.22 10.06
C GLU A 16 20.46 2.07 10.67
N MET A 17 20.75 1.83 11.93
CA MET A 17 20.21 0.73 12.70
C MET A 17 18.70 0.71 12.61
N SER A 18 18.17 -0.39 12.15
CA SER A 18 16.74 -0.70 12.31
C SER A 18 16.36 -0.45 13.77
N PRO A 19 15.22 0.17 14.05
CA PRO A 19 14.75 0.33 15.42
C PRO A 19 14.77 -1.03 16.09
N ARG A 20 15.21 -1.08 17.35
CA ARG A 20 15.15 -2.32 18.12
C ARG A 20 13.69 -2.62 18.39
N GLY A 21 13.28 -3.85 18.14
CA GLY A 21 11.90 -4.28 18.33
C GLY A 21 11.63 -5.63 17.71
N ARG A 22 10.38 -6.04 17.76
CA ARG A 22 9.89 -7.30 17.15
C ARG A 22 9.28 -6.99 15.80
N SER A 23 9.43 -7.88 14.83
CA SER A 23 8.66 -7.81 13.59
C SER A 23 7.17 -7.89 13.91
N ALA A 24 6.34 -7.12 13.21
CA ALA A 24 4.89 -7.21 13.36
C ALA A 24 4.34 -8.61 13.06
N ASN A 25 5.04 -9.42 12.24
CA ASN A 25 4.70 -10.82 12.00
C ASN A 25 4.85 -11.72 13.24
N GLU A 26 5.63 -11.31 14.24
CA GLU A 26 5.88 -12.06 15.48
C GLU A 26 4.87 -11.70 16.57
N LEU A 27 4.00 -10.72 16.33
CA LEU A 27 2.98 -10.29 17.28
C LEU A 27 1.70 -11.08 17.09
N THR A 28 1.05 -11.40 18.22
CA THR A 28 -0.34 -11.87 18.16
C THR A 28 -1.27 -10.71 17.71
N PRO A 29 -2.49 -11.01 17.21
CA PRO A 29 -3.46 -9.97 16.91
C PRO A 29 -3.72 -9.02 18.08
N GLU A 30 -3.78 -9.53 19.33
CA GLU A 30 -4.01 -8.77 20.55
C GLU A 30 -2.82 -7.88 20.92
N GLU A 31 -1.59 -8.33 20.65
CA GLU A 31 -0.39 -7.50 20.82
C GLU A 31 -0.34 -6.38 19.80
N PHE A 32 -0.64 -6.69 18.53
CA PHE A 32 -0.67 -5.67 17.46
C PHE A 32 -1.78 -4.65 17.69
N GLU A 33 -2.93 -5.08 18.21
CA GLU A 33 -4.04 -4.18 18.55
C GLU A 33 -3.61 -3.03 19.47
N LYS A 34 -2.69 -3.28 20.40
CA LYS A 34 -2.14 -2.24 21.29
C LYS A 34 -1.28 -1.21 20.56
N SER A 35 -0.75 -1.55 19.39
CA SER A 35 0.11 -0.69 18.57
C SER A 35 -0.67 0.00 17.43
N TYR A 36 -1.98 -0.21 17.35
CA TYR A 36 -2.79 0.21 16.21
C TYR A 36 -2.79 1.73 15.99
N GLU A 37 -2.94 2.51 17.07
CA GLU A 37 -2.86 3.98 16.96
C GLU A 37 -1.47 4.42 16.47
N SER A 38 -0.40 3.78 16.96
CA SER A 38 0.96 4.08 16.51
C SER A 38 1.18 3.76 15.03
N PHE A 39 0.53 2.70 14.51
CA PHE A 39 0.54 2.40 13.08
C PHE A 39 -0.11 3.53 12.28
N PHE A 40 -1.28 4.01 12.71
CA PHE A 40 -1.95 5.12 12.02
C PHE A 40 -1.16 6.43 12.13
N ASP A 41 -0.63 6.74 13.32
CA ASP A 41 0.24 7.91 13.54
C ASP A 41 1.47 7.85 12.63
N MET A 42 2.05 6.67 12.40
CA MET A 42 3.19 6.46 11.50
C MET A 42 2.81 6.80 10.05
N ILE A 43 1.72 6.24 9.51
CA ILE A 43 1.29 6.50 8.13
C ILE A 43 0.95 7.99 7.93
N PHE A 44 0.18 8.59 8.84
CA PHE A 44 -0.11 10.03 8.75
C PHE A 44 1.17 10.87 8.88
N GLY A 45 2.12 10.42 9.72
CA GLY A 45 3.42 11.08 9.85
C GLY A 45 4.25 11.05 8.55
N ILE A 46 4.15 9.96 7.79
CA ILE A 46 4.77 9.83 6.46
C ILE A 46 4.04 10.75 5.47
N ALA A 47 2.71 10.72 5.45
CA ALA A 47 1.89 11.48 4.51
C ALA A 47 2.04 13.01 4.64
N VAL A 48 2.42 13.54 5.82
CA VAL A 48 2.69 14.98 6.01
C VAL A 48 4.12 15.40 5.69
N ALA A 49 4.94 14.51 5.12
CA ALA A 49 6.28 14.87 4.66
C ALA A 49 6.19 15.95 3.58
N ASP A 50 7.14 16.87 3.59
CA ASP A 50 7.22 17.92 2.55
C ASP A 50 7.69 17.29 1.23
N ILE A 51 6.79 17.26 0.27
CA ILE A 51 7.01 16.76 -1.10
C ILE A 51 6.89 17.88 -2.14
N SER A 52 6.93 19.17 -1.72
CA SER A 52 6.70 20.30 -2.60
C SER A 52 7.72 20.40 -3.76
N SER A 53 8.91 19.84 -3.57
CA SER A 53 9.96 19.77 -4.60
C SER A 53 9.80 18.58 -5.57
N LEU A 54 8.85 17.66 -5.30
CA LEU A 54 8.63 16.47 -6.09
C LEU A 54 7.40 16.64 -6.99
N SER A 55 7.46 16.06 -8.18
CA SER A 55 6.36 16.06 -9.14
C SER A 55 5.95 14.62 -9.47
N GLY A 56 4.80 14.47 -10.14
CA GLY A 56 4.33 13.19 -10.65
C GLY A 56 3.75 12.24 -9.62
N TYR A 57 3.51 11.02 -10.05
CA TYR A 57 2.94 9.90 -9.32
C TYR A 57 3.74 8.62 -9.55
N GLY A 58 3.55 7.64 -8.68
CA GLY A 58 4.16 6.32 -8.79
C GLY A 58 5.34 6.12 -7.86
N GLU A 59 5.98 4.97 -7.98
CA GLU A 59 7.20 4.64 -7.26
C GLU A 59 8.36 5.51 -7.74
N PHE A 60 9.28 5.83 -6.84
CA PHE A 60 10.48 6.57 -7.23
C PHE A 60 11.36 5.73 -8.14
N ASP A 61 11.83 6.34 -9.22
CA ASP A 61 12.84 5.77 -10.11
C ASP A 61 14.26 5.93 -9.53
N GLY A 62 15.26 5.46 -10.29
CA GLY A 62 16.67 5.59 -9.91
C GLY A 62 17.17 7.04 -9.74
N ASN A 63 16.40 8.05 -10.18
CA ASN A 63 16.69 9.46 -10.05
C ASN A 63 15.85 10.12 -8.94
N ASN A 64 15.13 9.34 -8.13
CA ASN A 64 14.21 9.82 -7.09
C ASN A 64 13.06 10.69 -7.65
N THR A 65 12.58 10.39 -8.85
CA THR A 65 11.42 11.04 -9.45
C THR A 65 10.24 10.07 -9.48
N ALA A 66 9.02 10.59 -9.37
CA ALA A 66 7.79 9.86 -9.61
C ALA A 66 7.41 10.07 -11.10
N PRO A 67 7.52 9.05 -11.96
CA PRO A 67 7.65 9.26 -13.41
C PRO A 67 6.34 9.55 -14.15
N TYR A 68 5.17 9.35 -13.52
CA TYR A 68 3.87 9.49 -14.18
C TYR A 68 3.24 10.86 -13.90
N ASN A 69 2.53 11.43 -14.90
CA ASN A 69 1.86 12.71 -14.72
C ASN A 69 0.58 12.60 -13.90
N THR A 70 -0.12 11.46 -13.99
CA THR A 70 -1.34 11.18 -13.26
C THR A 70 -1.25 9.85 -12.52
N LEU A 71 -2.09 9.70 -11.49
CA LEU A 71 -2.21 8.42 -10.79
C LEU A 71 -2.81 7.34 -11.71
N GLU A 72 -3.75 7.72 -12.57
CA GLU A 72 -4.36 6.81 -13.54
C GLU A 72 -3.31 6.22 -14.50
N GLU A 73 -2.40 7.05 -15.03
CA GLU A 73 -1.28 6.57 -15.86
C GLU A 73 -0.43 5.55 -15.11
N PHE A 74 -0.10 5.82 -13.86
CA PHE A 74 0.66 4.88 -13.03
C PHE A 74 -0.07 3.57 -12.82
N ILE A 75 -1.35 3.61 -12.41
CA ILE A 75 -2.16 2.41 -12.19
C ILE A 75 -2.25 1.61 -13.50
N HIS A 76 -2.57 2.27 -14.61
CA HIS A 76 -2.70 1.62 -15.90
C HIS A 76 -1.39 0.93 -16.32
N ASP A 77 -0.26 1.64 -16.19
CA ASP A 77 1.04 1.08 -16.55
C ASP A 77 1.41 -0.10 -15.66
N GLU A 78 1.14 -0.01 -14.36
CA GLU A 78 1.54 -1.05 -13.40
C GLU A 78 0.72 -2.34 -13.55
N ILE A 79 -0.59 -2.26 -13.77
CA ILE A 79 -1.45 -3.46 -13.73
C ILE A 79 -2.15 -3.82 -15.05
N ILE A 80 -2.09 -2.98 -16.08
CA ILE A 80 -2.73 -3.27 -17.37
C ILE A 80 -1.72 -3.40 -18.49
N SER A 81 -0.72 -2.50 -18.56
CA SER A 81 0.23 -2.48 -19.66
C SER A 81 1.09 -3.75 -19.69
N GLU A 82 1.23 -4.31 -20.89
CA GLU A 82 2.18 -5.39 -21.11
C GLU A 82 3.60 -4.86 -20.98
N LYS A 83 4.45 -5.59 -20.24
CA LYS A 83 5.85 -5.22 -20.04
C LYS A 83 6.72 -5.97 -21.03
N THR A 84 7.62 -5.24 -21.68
CA THR A 84 8.55 -5.80 -22.68
C THR A 84 9.90 -6.23 -22.07
N GLU A 85 10.18 -5.81 -20.85
CA GLU A 85 11.41 -6.10 -20.12
C GLU A 85 11.17 -6.21 -18.61
N GLY A 86 12.20 -6.58 -17.86
CA GLY A 86 12.14 -6.71 -16.40
C GLY A 86 11.42 -7.97 -15.93
N TYR A 87 11.17 -8.03 -14.63
CA TYR A 87 10.53 -9.18 -13.96
C TYR A 87 9.14 -9.47 -14.54
N TRP A 88 8.37 -8.44 -14.88
CA TRP A 88 7.01 -8.54 -15.37
C TRP A 88 6.93 -8.65 -16.91
N LYS A 89 8.02 -8.95 -17.59
CA LYS A 89 7.99 -9.15 -19.03
C LYS A 89 6.98 -10.25 -19.42
N ASN A 90 6.09 -9.93 -20.35
CA ASN A 90 5.06 -10.83 -20.87
C ASN A 90 4.17 -11.43 -19.76
N TRP A 91 3.91 -10.68 -18.69
CA TRP A 91 3.16 -11.17 -17.52
C TRP A 91 1.75 -11.68 -17.87
N THR A 92 1.15 -11.21 -18.97
CA THR A 92 -0.16 -11.68 -19.43
C THR A 92 -0.17 -13.18 -19.81
N GLN A 93 0.99 -13.77 -20.06
CA GLN A 93 1.10 -15.23 -20.27
C GLN A 93 0.79 -16.05 -19.02
N MET A 94 0.73 -15.41 -17.83
CA MET A 94 0.30 -16.06 -16.61
C MET A 94 -1.19 -16.43 -16.62
N PHE A 95 -2.01 -15.76 -17.44
CA PHE A 95 -3.41 -16.13 -17.60
C PHE A 95 -3.55 -17.54 -18.19
N GLY A 96 -4.31 -18.37 -17.47
CA GLY A 96 -4.52 -19.78 -17.86
C GLY A 96 -3.34 -20.74 -17.58
N THR A 97 -2.22 -20.23 -17.07
CA THR A 97 -1.06 -21.06 -16.65
C THR A 97 -0.80 -20.97 -15.13
N THR A 98 -1.40 -20.00 -14.46
CA THR A 98 -1.32 -19.80 -13.00
C THR A 98 -2.72 -19.63 -12.40
N PHE A 99 -2.79 -19.24 -11.14
CA PHE A 99 -4.04 -18.90 -10.45
C PHE A 99 -4.79 -17.71 -11.08
N LEU A 100 -4.12 -16.85 -11.84
CA LEU A 100 -4.72 -15.64 -12.40
C LEU A 100 -5.81 -15.94 -13.42
N GLN A 101 -7.03 -15.53 -13.12
CA GLN A 101 -8.17 -15.58 -14.03
C GLN A 101 -8.28 -14.23 -14.76
N LYS A 102 -8.18 -14.26 -16.10
CA LYS A 102 -8.12 -13.06 -16.93
C LYS A 102 -9.28 -12.11 -16.69
N ASP A 103 -10.51 -12.63 -16.72
CA ASP A 103 -11.71 -11.81 -16.61
C ASP A 103 -11.82 -11.15 -15.22
N TYR A 104 -11.54 -11.92 -14.16
CA TYR A 104 -11.48 -11.39 -12.81
C TYR A 104 -10.40 -10.31 -12.66
N TYR A 105 -9.21 -10.57 -13.20
CA TYR A 105 -8.10 -9.62 -13.14
C TYR A 105 -8.48 -8.26 -13.72
N TYR A 106 -9.02 -8.26 -14.94
CA TYR A 106 -9.39 -7.01 -15.60
C TYR A 106 -10.61 -6.34 -14.98
N GLU A 107 -11.60 -7.11 -14.48
CA GLU A 107 -12.71 -6.55 -13.71
C GLU A 107 -12.21 -5.73 -12.51
N ILE A 108 -11.25 -6.26 -11.74
CA ILE A 108 -10.71 -5.55 -10.57
C ILE A 108 -9.83 -4.37 -10.99
N ALA A 109 -9.05 -4.52 -12.06
CA ALA A 109 -8.26 -3.42 -12.60
C ALA A 109 -9.13 -2.24 -13.06
N GLU A 110 -10.25 -2.52 -13.74
CA GLU A 110 -11.24 -1.51 -14.12
C GLU A 110 -11.89 -0.83 -12.92
N LYS A 111 -12.15 -1.58 -11.83
CA LYS A 111 -12.63 -1.00 -10.57
C LYS A 111 -11.60 -0.03 -9.98
N ALA A 112 -10.31 -0.38 -9.99
CA ALA A 112 -9.27 0.54 -9.53
C ALA A 112 -9.27 1.84 -10.35
N LEU A 113 -9.29 1.74 -11.68
CA LEU A 113 -9.32 2.90 -12.58
C LEU A 113 -10.60 3.75 -12.41
N LYS A 114 -11.76 3.11 -12.19
CA LYS A 114 -13.03 3.80 -11.91
C LYS A 114 -12.93 4.75 -10.72
N TYR A 115 -12.16 4.36 -9.70
CA TYR A 115 -12.01 5.16 -8.49
C TYR A 115 -10.75 6.06 -8.50
N ALA A 116 -9.86 5.92 -9.48
CA ALA A 116 -8.65 6.74 -9.59
C ALA A 116 -8.90 8.27 -9.59
N PRO A 117 -9.96 8.80 -10.21
CA PRO A 117 -10.27 10.24 -10.17
C PRO A 117 -10.43 10.82 -8.75
N PHE A 118 -10.87 10.03 -7.77
CA PHE A 118 -10.99 10.48 -6.38
C PHE A 118 -9.64 10.63 -5.67
N CYS A 119 -8.61 9.97 -6.18
CA CYS A 119 -7.24 10.06 -5.69
C CYS A 119 -6.40 11.09 -6.44
N GLU A 120 -6.89 11.61 -7.58
CA GLU A 120 -6.15 12.59 -8.37
C GLU A 120 -5.97 13.90 -7.59
N GLY A 121 -4.76 14.49 -7.64
CA GLY A 121 -4.40 15.62 -6.81
C GLY A 121 -4.06 15.27 -5.34
N ARG A 122 -4.31 14.05 -4.89
CA ARG A 122 -4.00 13.55 -3.55
C ARG A 122 -2.59 12.96 -3.52
N ARG A 123 -1.59 13.85 -3.47
CA ARG A 123 -0.17 13.50 -3.56
C ARG A 123 0.45 13.48 -2.17
N PHE A 124 0.91 12.30 -1.76
CA PHE A 124 1.55 12.08 -0.46
C PHE A 124 2.77 11.17 -0.66
N LEU A 125 3.77 11.32 0.21
CA LEU A 125 4.78 10.30 0.35
C LEU A 125 4.14 9.04 0.93
N VAL A 126 4.39 7.88 0.32
CA VAL A 126 3.96 6.58 0.81
C VAL A 126 5.15 5.62 0.86
N ASN A 127 5.11 4.67 1.78
CA ASN A 127 6.06 3.56 1.79
C ASN A 127 5.76 2.53 0.70
N ASN A 128 4.47 2.32 0.39
CA ASN A 128 3.95 1.38 -0.61
C ASN A 128 4.41 -0.09 -0.38
N ASN A 129 4.90 -0.41 0.82
CA ASN A 129 5.38 -1.73 1.19
C ASN A 129 5.09 -2.08 2.65
N THR A 130 3.98 -1.58 3.21
CA THR A 130 3.55 -1.71 4.61
C THR A 130 3.02 -3.10 4.96
N PHE A 131 3.69 -4.14 4.48
CA PHE A 131 3.45 -5.52 4.93
C PHE A 131 4.01 -5.73 6.35
N PHE A 132 3.42 -6.66 7.10
CA PHE A 132 3.86 -6.96 8.46
C PHE A 132 5.35 -7.32 8.58
N CYS A 133 5.92 -7.98 7.57
CA CYS A 133 7.35 -8.29 7.54
C CYS A 133 8.24 -7.03 7.48
N ASN A 134 7.68 -5.91 7.01
CA ASN A 134 8.36 -4.63 6.86
C ASN A 134 8.00 -3.63 7.97
N MET A 135 7.44 -4.10 9.07
CA MET A 135 7.14 -3.29 10.23
C MET A 135 7.79 -3.85 11.47
N ILE A 136 8.36 -2.97 12.29
CA ILE A 136 8.95 -3.27 13.59
C ILE A 136 8.15 -2.51 14.64
N VAL A 137 7.79 -3.22 15.71
CA VAL A 137 7.18 -2.64 16.90
C VAL A 137 8.21 -2.63 18.00
N ASP A 138 8.60 -1.45 18.47
CA ASP A 138 9.60 -1.29 19.52
C ASP A 138 9.04 -1.60 20.92
N ASP A 139 9.91 -1.61 21.92
CA ASP A 139 9.55 -1.93 23.32
C ASP A 139 8.52 -0.94 23.92
N ALA A 140 8.37 0.24 23.32
CA ALA A 140 7.37 1.23 23.71
C ALA A 140 6.03 1.05 22.96
N GLY A 141 5.91 0.05 22.08
CA GLY A 141 4.75 -0.21 21.26
C GLY A 141 4.65 0.72 20.03
N LYS A 142 5.72 1.44 19.70
CA LYS A 142 5.76 2.33 18.56
C LYS A 142 6.08 1.54 17.28
N VAL A 143 5.30 1.78 16.23
CA VAL A 143 5.48 1.14 14.92
C VAL A 143 6.43 1.94 14.07
N HIS A 144 7.35 1.24 13.42
CA HIS A 144 8.32 1.78 12.48
C HIS A 144 8.22 1.01 11.16
N CYS A 145 8.18 1.72 10.05
CA CYS A 145 8.22 1.14 8.72
C CYS A 145 9.66 0.96 8.25
N THR A 146 9.94 -0.18 7.67
CA THR A 146 11.21 -0.53 7.03
C THR A 146 10.99 -0.79 5.55
N ASP A 147 12.05 -1.09 4.81
CA ASP A 147 12.01 -1.40 3.39
C ASP A 147 11.26 -0.33 2.55
N TRP A 148 11.99 0.74 2.27
CA TRP A 148 11.52 1.88 1.48
C TRP A 148 11.79 1.75 -0.02
N GLY A 149 12.19 0.56 -0.47
CA GLY A 149 12.56 0.32 -1.87
C GLY A 149 11.42 0.54 -2.87
N ARG A 150 10.18 0.60 -2.39
CA ARG A 150 9.00 0.88 -3.22
C ARG A 150 8.31 2.21 -2.90
N ALA A 151 8.98 3.07 -2.13
CA ALA A 151 8.44 4.37 -1.79
C ALA A 151 8.13 5.21 -3.04
N GLY A 152 7.14 6.08 -2.92
CA GLY A 152 6.71 6.90 -4.04
C GLY A 152 5.70 7.99 -3.65
N ILE A 153 5.13 8.60 -4.67
CA ILE A 153 4.10 9.63 -4.52
C ILE A 153 2.75 9.06 -4.98
N MET A 154 1.86 8.86 -4.05
CA MET A 154 0.52 8.30 -4.27
C MET A 154 -0.44 8.81 -3.20
N ASP A 155 -1.67 8.31 -3.23
CA ASP A 155 -2.60 8.50 -2.12
C ASP A 155 -2.14 7.70 -0.88
N PHE A 156 -2.15 8.31 0.30
CA PHE A 156 -1.73 7.63 1.54
C PHE A 156 -2.62 6.44 1.93
N MET A 157 -3.83 6.33 1.35
CA MET A 157 -4.67 5.14 1.50
C MET A 157 -3.99 3.86 0.99
N MET A 158 -2.94 3.98 0.18
CA MET A 158 -2.14 2.84 -0.28
C MET A 158 -1.58 2.03 0.88
N ASP A 159 -0.95 2.69 1.85
CA ASP A 159 -0.32 2.00 2.97
C ASP A 159 -1.34 1.32 3.89
N PHE A 160 -2.51 1.92 4.06
CA PHE A 160 -3.63 1.29 4.78
C PHE A 160 -4.23 0.11 4.01
N ALA A 161 -4.38 0.23 2.69
CA ALA A 161 -4.90 -0.83 1.85
C ALA A 161 -3.99 -2.07 1.84
N ILE A 162 -2.69 -1.88 1.79
CA ILE A 162 -1.71 -2.98 1.88
C ILE A 162 -1.90 -3.77 3.18
N LEU A 163 -2.04 -3.07 4.30
CA LEU A 163 -2.23 -3.72 5.59
C LEU A 163 -3.54 -4.51 5.63
N ASP A 164 -4.64 -3.92 5.16
CA ASP A 164 -5.95 -4.58 5.15
C ASP A 164 -5.97 -5.84 4.28
N LEU A 165 -5.38 -5.76 3.10
CA LEU A 165 -5.26 -6.91 2.18
C LEU A 165 -4.41 -8.04 2.77
N ASN A 166 -3.34 -7.68 3.47
CA ASN A 166 -2.43 -8.65 4.08
C ASN A 166 -3.01 -9.28 5.34
N LYS A 167 -3.75 -8.52 6.13
CA LYS A 167 -4.32 -8.92 7.44
C LYS A 167 -5.79 -8.44 7.55
N PRO A 168 -6.73 -9.03 6.79
CA PRO A 168 -8.11 -8.54 6.72
C PRO A 168 -8.86 -8.60 8.05
N TYR A 169 -8.43 -9.46 8.99
CA TYR A 169 -9.01 -9.54 10.33
C TYR A 169 -8.76 -8.27 11.18
N LEU A 170 -7.82 -7.41 10.77
CA LEU A 170 -7.56 -6.15 11.45
C LEU A 170 -8.63 -5.10 11.20
N LEU A 171 -9.47 -5.26 10.17
CA LEU A 171 -10.55 -4.33 9.84
C LEU A 171 -10.04 -2.89 9.70
N VAL A 172 -8.99 -2.70 8.88
CA VAL A 172 -8.26 -1.43 8.79
C VAL A 172 -9.15 -0.24 8.41
N PRO A 173 -10.01 -0.30 7.37
CA PRO A 173 -10.84 0.85 7.02
C PRO A 173 -11.84 1.22 8.11
N GLU A 174 -12.41 0.24 8.81
CA GLU A 174 -13.33 0.46 9.93
C GLU A 174 -12.63 1.20 11.09
N LYS A 175 -11.45 0.73 11.46
CA LYS A 175 -10.64 1.35 12.52
C LYS A 175 -10.07 2.70 12.10
N LEU A 176 -9.68 2.86 10.83
CA LEU A 176 -9.21 4.14 10.31
C LEU A 176 -10.32 5.20 10.36
N SER A 177 -11.54 4.83 9.99
CA SER A 177 -12.71 5.71 10.12
C SER A 177 -12.93 6.16 11.56
N ALA A 178 -12.89 5.21 12.51
CA ALA A 178 -13.03 5.50 13.94
C ALA A 178 -11.87 6.38 14.47
N TYR A 179 -10.64 6.07 14.10
CA TYR A 179 -9.45 6.85 14.47
C TYR A 179 -9.53 8.29 13.93
N ALA A 180 -9.83 8.46 12.65
CA ALA A 180 -9.95 9.77 12.02
C ALA A 180 -11.02 10.62 12.74
N LYS A 181 -12.17 10.03 13.06
CA LYS A 181 -13.23 10.69 13.83
C LYS A 181 -12.74 11.09 15.23
N ALA A 182 -12.04 10.23 15.93
CA ALA A 182 -11.52 10.50 17.28
C ALA A 182 -10.47 11.63 17.29
N LYS A 183 -9.67 11.74 16.23
CA LYS A 183 -8.62 12.77 16.08
C LYS A 183 -9.09 14.02 15.32
N ASN A 184 -10.37 14.10 14.95
CA ASN A 184 -10.94 15.19 14.13
C ASN A 184 -10.20 15.35 12.78
N ILE A 185 -9.77 14.26 12.18
CA ILE A 185 -9.15 14.23 10.85
C ILE A 185 -10.26 14.03 9.82
N VAL A 186 -10.42 14.97 8.90
CA VAL A 186 -11.34 14.82 7.78
C VAL A 186 -10.60 14.16 6.62
N ILE A 187 -11.10 13.02 6.18
CA ILE A 187 -10.60 12.33 5.00
C ILE A 187 -11.71 12.40 3.94
N GLU A 188 -11.55 13.31 3.00
CA GLU A 188 -12.49 13.44 1.88
C GLU A 188 -12.45 12.20 0.99
N ASP A 189 -13.59 11.83 0.42
CA ASP A 189 -13.75 10.68 -0.49
C ASP A 189 -13.15 9.39 0.08
N PHE A 190 -13.25 9.21 1.40
CA PHE A 190 -12.62 8.11 2.16
C PHE A 190 -12.85 6.75 1.50
N ARG A 191 -14.12 6.46 1.18
CA ARG A 191 -14.53 5.18 0.62
C ARG A 191 -13.91 4.95 -0.76
N GLU A 192 -14.05 5.90 -1.66
CA GLU A 192 -13.62 5.81 -3.06
C GLU A 192 -12.08 5.71 -3.15
N ARG A 193 -11.38 6.51 -2.34
CA ARG A 193 -9.90 6.50 -2.28
C ARG A 193 -9.37 5.20 -1.71
N PHE A 194 -9.99 4.68 -0.64
CA PHE A 194 -9.60 3.39 -0.09
C PHE A 194 -9.82 2.26 -1.10
N LEU A 195 -11.00 2.22 -1.76
CA LEU A 195 -11.33 1.23 -2.78
C LEU A 195 -10.35 1.28 -3.96
N CYS A 196 -10.00 2.49 -4.44
CA CYS A 196 -9.01 2.65 -5.50
C CYS A 196 -7.69 1.95 -5.14
N MET A 197 -7.11 2.31 -4.01
CA MET A 197 -5.81 1.78 -3.59
C MET A 197 -5.87 0.29 -3.27
N ALA A 198 -6.97 -0.19 -2.68
CA ALA A 198 -7.15 -1.59 -2.34
C ALA A 198 -7.33 -2.48 -3.58
N TYR A 199 -8.09 -2.05 -4.58
CA TYR A 199 -8.20 -2.79 -5.84
C TYR A 199 -6.87 -2.80 -6.61
N PHE A 200 -6.25 -1.64 -6.75
CA PHE A 200 -4.95 -1.52 -7.41
C PHE A 200 -3.91 -2.43 -6.75
N LYS A 201 -3.69 -2.28 -5.45
CA LYS A 201 -2.68 -3.06 -4.74
C LYS A 201 -3.05 -4.54 -4.62
N GLY A 202 -4.34 -4.81 -4.45
CA GLY A 202 -4.85 -6.18 -4.37
C GLY A 202 -4.54 -6.97 -5.63
N ILE A 203 -4.80 -6.39 -6.81
CA ILE A 203 -4.52 -7.10 -8.07
C ILE A 203 -3.04 -7.20 -8.38
N ALA A 204 -2.25 -6.18 -8.05
CA ALA A 204 -0.80 -6.21 -8.20
C ALA A 204 -0.16 -7.30 -7.29
N THR A 205 -0.66 -7.41 -6.06
CA THR A 205 -0.20 -8.43 -5.09
C THR A 205 -0.67 -9.82 -5.49
N LEU A 206 -1.90 -9.98 -5.99
CA LEU A 206 -2.41 -11.24 -6.53
C LEU A 206 -1.53 -11.73 -7.68
N ARG A 207 -1.16 -10.85 -8.62
CA ARG A 207 -0.24 -11.16 -9.72
C ARG A 207 1.11 -11.66 -9.20
N TRP A 208 1.64 -11.02 -8.15
CA TRP A 208 2.91 -11.43 -7.57
C TRP A 208 2.85 -12.83 -6.92
N HIS A 209 1.84 -13.10 -6.09
CA HIS A 209 1.67 -14.42 -5.47
C HIS A 209 1.41 -15.51 -6.50
N ALA A 210 0.64 -15.22 -7.55
CA ALA A 210 0.42 -16.16 -8.65
C ALA A 210 1.72 -16.46 -9.41
N SER A 211 2.66 -15.51 -9.51
CA SER A 211 3.95 -15.71 -10.20
C SER A 211 4.91 -16.65 -9.45
N ILE A 212 4.66 -16.86 -8.16
CA ILE A 212 5.45 -17.76 -7.29
C ILE A 212 4.64 -18.98 -6.81
N ASP A 213 3.50 -19.24 -7.44
CA ASP A 213 2.59 -20.36 -7.12
C ASP A 213 2.09 -20.42 -5.66
N ASP A 214 1.98 -19.26 -4.99
CA ASP A 214 1.45 -19.14 -3.63
C ASP A 214 -0.09 -19.06 -3.65
N LEU A 215 -0.73 -20.22 -3.77
CA LEU A 215 -2.19 -20.33 -3.88
C LEU A 215 -2.92 -19.84 -2.63
N GLU A 216 -2.41 -20.10 -1.45
CA GLU A 216 -3.04 -19.70 -0.18
C GLU A 216 -3.18 -18.18 -0.10
N SER A 217 -2.10 -17.46 -0.41
CA SER A 217 -2.11 -15.99 -0.47
C SER A 217 -3.01 -15.48 -1.59
N CYS A 218 -3.01 -16.11 -2.76
CA CYS A 218 -3.92 -15.75 -3.86
C CYS A 218 -5.39 -15.82 -3.43
N GLU A 219 -5.80 -16.94 -2.83
CA GLU A 219 -7.19 -17.12 -2.35
C GLU A 219 -7.55 -16.12 -1.24
N SER A 220 -6.60 -15.83 -0.34
CA SER A 220 -6.81 -14.84 0.73
C SER A 220 -7.05 -13.45 0.15
N ILE A 221 -6.23 -13.02 -0.82
CA ILE A 221 -6.35 -11.73 -1.48
C ILE A 221 -7.69 -11.63 -2.23
N VAL A 222 -8.07 -12.66 -2.98
CA VAL A 222 -9.36 -12.68 -3.70
C VAL A 222 -10.53 -12.55 -2.71
N ARG A 223 -10.51 -13.28 -1.60
CA ARG A 223 -11.55 -13.12 -0.55
C ARG A 223 -11.58 -11.70 0.01
N SER A 224 -10.42 -11.10 0.27
CA SER A 224 -10.32 -9.73 0.78
C SER A 224 -10.88 -8.72 -0.22
N ILE A 225 -10.49 -8.81 -1.49
CA ILE A 225 -10.99 -7.94 -2.57
C ILE A 225 -12.51 -8.05 -2.70
N ASN A 226 -13.06 -9.26 -2.72
CA ASN A 226 -14.49 -9.48 -2.91
C ASN A 226 -15.35 -8.96 -1.73
N ALA A 227 -14.78 -8.89 -0.53
CA ALA A 227 -15.47 -8.36 0.65
C ALA A 227 -15.42 -6.83 0.75
N LEU A 228 -14.56 -6.14 -0.02
CA LEU A 228 -14.29 -4.70 0.15
C LEU A 228 -15.54 -3.83 0.00
N GLU A 229 -16.30 -4.00 -1.08
CA GLU A 229 -17.45 -3.12 -1.36
C GLU A 229 -18.52 -3.22 -0.26
N GLU A 230 -18.81 -4.44 0.21
CA GLU A 230 -19.76 -4.65 1.29
C GLU A 230 -19.27 -4.01 2.61
N ARG A 231 -17.98 -4.21 2.96
CA ARG A 231 -17.40 -3.61 4.16
C ARG A 231 -17.43 -2.08 4.09
N MET A 232 -17.00 -1.51 2.97
CA MET A 232 -16.96 -0.06 2.75
C MET A 232 -18.34 0.58 2.66
N SER A 233 -19.39 -0.16 2.30
CA SER A 233 -20.78 0.34 2.28
C SER A 233 -21.38 0.55 3.68
N ARG A 234 -20.73 0.01 4.71
CA ARG A 234 -21.19 0.09 6.12
C ARG A 234 -20.52 1.23 6.89
N LEU A 235 -19.54 1.92 6.27
CA LEU A 235 -18.79 3.04 6.86
C LEU A 235 -19.40 4.39 6.48
#